data_680095174b33ead45f6494374b61b839
#
_entry.id   680095174b33ead45f6494374b61b839
#
_cell.length_a   1.000
_cell.length_b   1.000
_cell.length_c   1.000
_cell.angle_alpha   90.00
_cell.angle_beta   90.00
_cell.angle_gamma   90.00
#
_symmetry.space_group_name_H-M   'P 1'
#
loop_
_entity.id
_entity.type
_entity.pdbx_description
1 polymer ?
#
loop_
_entity_poly.entity_id
_entity_poly.type
_entity_poly.pdbx_seq_one_letter_code
_entity_poly.pdbx_strand_id
1 'polypeptide(L)'
;MNNDKLIIGGHEFNSRFILGSGKYSMKLIEAAVKDAGAEIITLAVRRANTKEQESILDYIPEGITLLPNTSGARNAEEAVRIARLARELGCGNFVKIEIMRDSKYLLPDNQETIKATEILANEGFVVMPYMYPAVSYTHLRAHETRRHL
;
A
#
# COMPACT_ATOMS: atom_id res chain seq x y z
N MET A 1 5.60 -30.55 -1.38
CA MET A 1 5.13 -29.32 -2.04
C MET A 1 5.82 -28.16 -1.38
N ASN A 2 6.59 -27.39 -2.12
CA ASN A 2 7.26 -26.20 -1.58
C ASN A 2 6.19 -25.19 -1.19
N ASN A 3 6.00 -24.99 0.09
CA ASN A 3 5.06 -24.00 0.64
C ASN A 3 5.74 -22.62 0.61
N ASP A 4 6.04 -22.13 -0.60
CA ASP A 4 6.73 -20.87 -0.83
C ASP A 4 5.76 -19.69 -0.63
N LYS A 5 5.53 -19.35 0.63
CA LYS A 5 4.68 -18.23 1.02
C LYS A 5 5.42 -16.89 0.87
N LEU A 6 4.69 -15.86 0.46
CA LEU A 6 5.16 -14.50 0.50
C LEU A 6 4.97 -13.96 1.92
N ILE A 7 6.05 -13.43 2.52
CA ILE A 7 5.99 -12.83 3.86
C ILE A 7 6.30 -11.34 3.73
N ILE A 8 5.36 -10.50 4.15
CA ILE A 8 5.51 -9.04 4.17
C ILE A 8 5.11 -8.55 5.56
N GLY A 9 6.03 -7.88 6.27
CA GLY A 9 5.77 -7.33 7.59
C GLY A 9 5.24 -8.35 8.61
N GLY A 10 5.73 -9.59 8.53
CA GLY A 10 5.28 -10.70 9.39
C GLY A 10 3.95 -11.35 8.97
N HIS A 11 3.30 -10.85 7.94
CA HIS A 11 2.07 -11.44 7.39
C HIS A 11 2.39 -12.41 6.25
N GLU A 12 1.77 -13.58 6.26
CA GLU A 12 1.94 -14.61 5.25
C GLU A 12 0.84 -14.55 4.19
N PHE A 13 1.26 -14.63 2.93
CA PHE A 13 0.38 -14.67 1.76
C PHE A 13 0.69 -15.88 0.89
N ASN A 14 -0.34 -16.52 0.36
CA ASN A 14 -0.19 -17.63 -0.59
C ASN A 14 -0.04 -17.13 -2.03
N SER A 15 -0.51 -15.92 -2.30
CA SER A 15 -0.46 -15.28 -3.61
C SER A 15 0.49 -14.09 -3.63
N ARG A 16 1.22 -13.91 -4.74
CA ARG A 16 2.00 -12.71 -5.03
C ARG A 16 1.23 -11.70 -5.88
N PHE A 17 -0.04 -11.99 -6.15
CA PHE A 17 -0.89 -11.13 -6.96
C PHE A 17 -1.51 -10.01 -6.12
N ILE A 18 -1.18 -8.77 -6.46
CA ILE A 18 -1.76 -7.56 -5.87
C ILE A 18 -2.68 -6.91 -6.90
N LEU A 19 -3.96 -6.82 -6.57
CA LEU A 19 -4.94 -6.18 -7.44
C LEU A 19 -4.94 -4.66 -7.26
N GLY A 20 -4.84 -3.91 -8.36
CA GLY A 20 -5.07 -2.47 -8.36
C GLY A 20 -6.55 -2.16 -8.56
N SER A 21 -7.19 -1.44 -7.63
CA SER A 21 -8.64 -1.17 -7.66
C SER A 21 -9.05 0.14 -8.36
N GLY A 22 -8.17 0.77 -9.13
CA GLY A 22 -8.33 2.16 -9.59
C GLY A 22 -9.57 2.49 -10.43
N LYS A 23 -10.17 1.53 -11.15
CA LYS A 23 -11.35 1.75 -12.02
C LYS A 23 -12.18 0.48 -12.22
N TYR A 24 -12.20 -0.43 -11.27
CA TYR A 24 -12.77 -1.75 -11.49
C TYR A 24 -14.18 -1.87 -10.94
N SER A 25 -15.00 -2.65 -11.67
CA SER A 25 -16.30 -3.04 -11.21
C SER A 25 -16.19 -4.07 -10.07
N MET A 26 -17.21 -4.15 -9.23
CA MET A 26 -17.36 -5.15 -8.18
C MET A 26 -17.12 -6.57 -8.67
N LYS A 27 -17.62 -6.91 -9.86
CA LYS A 27 -17.44 -8.21 -10.48
C LYS A 27 -15.96 -8.56 -10.73
N LEU A 28 -15.15 -7.57 -11.08
CA LEU A 28 -13.72 -7.80 -11.31
C LEU A 28 -12.98 -8.03 -9.99
N ILE A 29 -13.33 -7.31 -8.94
CA ILE A 29 -12.75 -7.54 -7.61
C ILE A 29 -13.10 -8.94 -7.11
N GLU A 30 -14.36 -9.34 -7.26
CA GLU A 30 -14.83 -10.67 -6.89
C GLU A 30 -14.10 -11.78 -7.68
N ALA A 31 -13.96 -11.63 -9.00
CA ALA A 31 -13.23 -12.57 -9.84
C ALA A 31 -11.74 -12.62 -9.49
N ALA A 32 -11.10 -11.48 -9.23
CA ALA A 32 -9.69 -11.43 -8.86
C ALA A 32 -9.43 -12.17 -7.53
N VAL A 33 -10.34 -12.08 -6.58
CA VAL A 33 -10.22 -12.77 -5.29
C VAL A 33 -10.53 -14.27 -5.44
N LYS A 34 -11.67 -14.62 -6.07
CA LYS A 34 -12.14 -16.00 -6.15
C LYS A 34 -11.38 -16.84 -7.18
N ASP A 35 -11.12 -16.26 -8.36
CA ASP A 35 -10.59 -17.02 -9.49
C ASP A 35 -9.07 -16.88 -9.63
N ALA A 36 -8.53 -15.68 -9.36
CA ALA A 36 -7.09 -15.42 -9.45
C ALA A 36 -6.36 -15.45 -8.08
N GLY A 37 -7.07 -15.62 -6.98
CA GLY A 37 -6.50 -15.79 -5.65
C GLY A 37 -5.79 -14.53 -5.11
N ALA A 38 -6.26 -13.33 -5.49
CA ALA A 38 -5.72 -12.09 -4.93
C ALA A 38 -5.99 -12.02 -3.43
N GLU A 39 -4.95 -11.76 -2.65
CA GLU A 39 -5.03 -11.61 -1.19
C GLU A 39 -4.77 -10.17 -0.75
N ILE A 40 -4.25 -9.33 -1.65
CA ILE A 40 -3.94 -7.91 -1.41
C ILE A 40 -4.62 -7.07 -2.49
N ILE A 41 -5.34 -6.02 -2.06
CA ILE A 41 -5.96 -5.05 -2.95
C ILE A 41 -5.47 -3.66 -2.61
N THR A 42 -4.86 -2.97 -3.59
CA THR A 42 -4.46 -1.56 -3.44
C THR A 42 -5.58 -0.61 -3.84
N LEU A 43 -5.71 0.48 -3.11
CA LEU A 43 -6.72 1.51 -3.34
C LEU A 43 -6.18 2.92 -3.03
N ALA A 44 -6.69 3.92 -3.75
CA ALA A 44 -6.31 5.32 -3.55
C ALA A 44 -7.25 5.99 -2.55
N VAL A 45 -6.74 6.34 -1.37
CA VAL A 45 -7.54 6.95 -0.27
C VAL A 45 -8.11 8.32 -0.64
N ARG A 46 -7.43 9.09 -1.47
CA ARG A 46 -7.96 10.39 -1.96
C ARG A 46 -9.32 10.29 -2.66
N ARG A 47 -9.63 9.13 -3.19
CA ARG A 47 -10.92 8.85 -3.82
C ARG A 47 -11.94 8.27 -2.82
N ALA A 48 -11.51 7.98 -1.59
CA ALA A 48 -12.36 7.39 -0.55
C ALA A 48 -13.45 8.31 0.00
N ASN A 49 -13.34 9.61 -0.25
CA ASN A 49 -14.37 10.59 0.13
C ASN A 49 -15.51 10.72 -0.88
N THR A 50 -15.56 9.89 -1.90
CA THR A 50 -16.69 9.81 -2.81
C THR A 50 -17.62 8.67 -2.40
N LYS A 51 -18.93 8.88 -2.48
CA LYS A 51 -19.96 7.87 -2.16
C LYS A 51 -19.74 6.51 -2.86
N GLU A 52 -18.96 6.50 -3.94
CA GLU A 52 -18.58 5.29 -4.67
C GLU A 52 -17.56 4.42 -3.95
N GLN A 53 -16.74 4.99 -3.06
CA GLN A 53 -15.69 4.21 -2.39
C GLN A 53 -16.11 3.66 -1.02
N GLU A 54 -17.05 4.28 -0.35
CA GLU A 54 -17.73 3.61 0.79
C GLU A 54 -18.34 2.29 0.31
N SER A 55 -18.86 2.28 -0.91
CA SER A 55 -19.39 1.06 -1.53
C SER A 55 -18.32 0.01 -1.88
N ILE A 56 -17.08 0.41 -2.23
CA ILE A 56 -16.01 -0.56 -2.57
C ILE A 56 -15.53 -1.31 -1.31
N LEU A 57 -15.34 -0.61 -0.20
CA LEU A 57 -14.92 -1.25 1.06
C LEU A 57 -15.94 -2.27 1.57
N ASP A 58 -17.24 -2.00 1.37
CA ASP A 58 -18.32 -2.90 1.75
C ASP A 58 -18.36 -4.20 0.93
N TYR A 59 -17.76 -4.19 -0.27
CA TYR A 59 -17.76 -5.34 -1.19
C TYR A 59 -16.45 -6.15 -1.17
N ILE A 60 -15.43 -5.68 -0.46
CA ILE A 60 -14.20 -6.46 -0.32
C ILE A 60 -14.43 -7.61 0.63
N PRO A 61 -14.22 -8.87 0.21
CA PRO A 61 -14.40 -10.02 1.07
C PRO A 61 -13.53 -9.95 2.33
N GLU A 62 -14.02 -10.53 3.42
CA GLU A 62 -13.23 -10.71 4.62
C GLU A 62 -11.94 -11.51 4.32
N GLY A 63 -10.86 -11.22 5.05
CA GLY A 63 -9.57 -11.88 4.89
C GLY A 63 -8.66 -11.27 3.81
N ILE A 64 -9.13 -10.28 3.05
CA ILE A 64 -8.31 -9.53 2.10
C ILE A 64 -7.54 -8.42 2.82
N THR A 65 -6.24 -8.34 2.55
CA THR A 65 -5.41 -7.25 3.03
C THR A 65 -5.56 -6.03 2.12
N LEU A 66 -5.97 -4.90 2.70
CA LEU A 66 -6.03 -3.63 2.01
C LEU A 66 -4.66 -2.97 2.01
N LEU A 67 -4.26 -2.47 0.84
CA LEU A 67 -3.02 -1.73 0.63
C LEU A 67 -3.36 -0.33 0.11
N PRO A 68 -3.81 0.59 0.99
CA PRO A 68 -4.05 1.96 0.59
C PRO A 68 -2.77 2.62 0.10
N ASN A 69 -2.86 3.43 -0.95
CA ASN A 69 -1.75 4.21 -1.47
C ASN A 69 -1.93 5.70 -1.19
N THR A 70 -0.81 6.41 -1.13
CA THR A 70 -0.77 7.85 -0.89
C THR A 70 -0.73 8.67 -2.18
N SER A 71 -1.26 8.13 -3.27
CA SER A 71 -1.28 8.78 -4.58
C SER A 71 -1.78 10.23 -4.51
N GLY A 72 -1.02 11.13 -5.12
CA GLY A 72 -1.26 12.55 -5.08
C GLY A 72 -0.54 13.30 -3.96
N ALA A 73 0.14 12.63 -3.04
CA ALA A 73 1.03 13.27 -2.09
C ALA A 73 2.25 13.87 -2.81
N ARG A 74 2.62 15.10 -2.45
CA ARG A 74 3.75 15.82 -3.03
C ARG A 74 4.97 15.88 -2.10
N ASN A 75 4.78 15.50 -0.84
CA ASN A 75 5.81 15.46 0.18
C ASN A 75 5.49 14.40 1.24
N ALA A 76 6.43 14.17 2.17
CA ALA A 76 6.29 13.19 3.23
C ALA A 76 5.12 13.50 4.18
N GLU A 77 4.91 14.76 4.53
CA GLU A 77 3.83 15.19 5.44
C GLU A 77 2.45 14.83 4.87
N GLU A 78 2.21 15.11 3.60
CA GLU A 78 0.96 14.75 2.93
C GLU A 78 0.77 13.22 2.89
N ALA A 79 1.82 12.47 2.58
CA ALA A 79 1.76 11.01 2.53
C ALA A 79 1.45 10.39 3.91
N VAL A 80 2.10 10.87 4.96
CA VAL A 80 1.87 10.42 6.34
C VAL A 80 0.43 10.71 6.76
N ARG A 81 -0.08 11.89 6.45
CA ARG A 81 -1.47 12.25 6.75
C ARG A 81 -2.47 11.33 6.05
N ILE A 82 -2.25 11.03 4.77
CA ILE A 82 -3.12 10.13 3.99
C ILE A 82 -3.06 8.70 4.57
N ALA A 83 -1.88 8.21 4.94
CA ALA A 83 -1.72 6.88 5.53
C ALA A 83 -2.46 6.77 6.88
N ARG A 84 -2.32 7.76 7.74
CA ARG A 84 -3.04 7.80 9.03
C ARG A 84 -4.56 7.83 8.83
N LEU A 85 -5.03 8.63 7.88
CA LEU A 85 -6.46 8.67 7.53
C LEU A 85 -6.96 7.30 7.05
N ALA A 86 -6.20 6.62 6.20
CA ALA A 86 -6.55 5.28 5.73
C ALA A 86 -6.69 4.29 6.89
N ARG A 87 -5.79 4.32 7.86
CA ARG A 87 -5.86 3.48 9.06
C ARG A 87 -7.10 3.78 9.89
N GLU A 88 -7.43 5.04 10.09
CA GLU A 88 -8.64 5.46 10.82
C GLU A 88 -9.93 5.03 10.10
N LEU A 89 -9.92 4.97 8.77
CA LEU A 89 -11.03 4.46 7.97
C LEU A 89 -11.15 2.92 7.99
N GLY A 90 -10.28 2.23 8.70
CA GLY A 90 -10.34 0.77 8.84
C GLY A 90 -9.58 0.00 7.77
N CYS A 91 -8.71 0.65 6.99
CA CYS A 91 -7.91 -0.03 5.96
C CYS A 91 -6.74 -0.87 6.51
N GLY A 92 -6.55 -0.94 7.83
CA GLY A 92 -5.45 -1.66 8.44
C GLY A 92 -4.11 -0.91 8.40
N ASN A 93 -3.01 -1.66 8.57
CA ASN A 93 -1.68 -1.10 8.77
C ASN A 93 -0.77 -1.16 7.54
N PHE A 94 -1.19 -1.79 6.45
CA PHE A 94 -0.43 -1.77 5.20
C PHE A 94 -0.60 -0.44 4.49
N VAL A 95 0.47 0.09 3.91
CA VAL A 95 0.41 1.31 3.09
C VAL A 95 1.45 1.29 1.99
N LYS A 96 1.05 1.68 0.79
CA LYS A 96 1.95 1.93 -0.34
C LYS A 96 2.23 3.42 -0.44
N ILE A 97 3.47 3.81 -0.20
CA ILE A 97 3.89 5.20 -0.28
C ILE A 97 4.17 5.58 -1.72
N GLU A 98 3.44 6.57 -2.20
CA GLU A 98 3.63 7.22 -3.51
C GLU A 98 3.73 8.72 -3.29
N ILE A 99 4.92 9.29 -3.49
CA ILE A 99 5.17 10.73 -3.39
C ILE A 99 5.82 11.21 -4.68
N MET A 100 5.15 12.15 -5.35
CA MET A 100 5.58 12.70 -6.63
C MET A 100 5.45 14.21 -6.60
N ARG A 101 6.58 14.92 -6.73
CA ARG A 101 6.58 16.40 -6.80
C ARG A 101 5.91 16.89 -8.09
N ASP A 102 6.16 16.18 -9.17
CA ASP A 102 5.64 16.49 -10.50
C ASP A 102 4.73 15.34 -10.98
N SER A 103 3.43 15.62 -11.03
CA SER A 103 2.42 14.68 -11.51
C SER A 103 2.51 14.38 -13.01
N LYS A 104 3.23 15.21 -13.78
CA LYS A 104 3.36 15.03 -15.24
C LYS A 104 4.18 13.81 -15.60
N TYR A 105 5.25 13.56 -14.85
CA TYR A 105 6.19 12.48 -15.18
C TYR A 105 6.01 11.23 -14.31
N LEU A 106 5.18 11.29 -13.28
CA LEU A 106 4.90 10.19 -12.34
C LEU A 106 6.17 9.59 -11.70
N LEU A 107 7.19 10.41 -11.51
CA LEU A 107 8.47 10.00 -10.97
C LEU A 107 8.47 10.12 -9.44
N PRO A 108 8.93 9.09 -8.71
CA PRO A 108 8.94 9.11 -7.26
C PRO A 108 10.01 10.07 -6.72
N ASP A 109 9.71 10.73 -5.61
CA ASP A 109 10.67 11.48 -4.80
C ASP A 109 11.23 10.56 -3.71
N ASN A 110 12.44 10.07 -3.91
CA ASN A 110 13.05 9.11 -3.00
C ASN A 110 13.30 9.69 -1.60
N GLN A 111 13.70 10.94 -1.48
CA GLN A 111 14.00 11.55 -0.17
C GLN A 111 12.73 11.69 0.68
N GLU A 112 11.67 12.21 0.09
CA GLU A 112 10.39 12.33 0.77
C GLU A 112 9.77 10.96 1.08
N THR A 113 9.96 9.98 0.18
CA THR A 113 9.52 8.60 0.40
C THR A 113 10.22 7.96 1.59
N ILE A 114 11.52 8.17 1.75
CA ILE A 114 12.29 7.67 2.90
C ILE A 114 11.80 8.29 4.20
N LYS A 115 11.61 9.61 4.24
CA LYS A 115 11.08 10.31 5.43
C LYS A 115 9.71 9.77 5.84
N ALA A 116 8.80 9.63 4.89
CA ALA A 116 7.48 9.09 5.16
C ALA A 116 7.55 7.63 5.65
N THR A 117 8.41 6.83 5.04
CA THR A 117 8.62 5.42 5.43
C THR A 117 9.12 5.30 6.86
N GLU A 118 10.10 6.10 7.26
CA GLU A 118 10.64 6.10 8.62
C GLU A 118 9.57 6.46 9.65
N ILE A 119 8.82 7.53 9.42
CA ILE A 119 7.75 7.96 10.31
C ILE A 119 6.70 6.87 10.46
N LEU A 120 6.21 6.33 9.35
CA LEU A 120 5.12 5.36 9.35
C LEU A 120 5.56 3.98 9.88
N ALA A 121 6.78 3.54 9.60
CA ALA A 121 7.33 2.31 10.17
C ALA A 121 7.41 2.41 11.70
N ASN A 122 7.82 3.56 12.25
CA ASN A 122 7.84 3.80 13.69
C ASN A 122 6.43 3.82 14.33
N GLU A 123 5.40 4.08 13.54
CA GLU A 123 3.99 4.05 13.96
C GLU A 123 3.33 2.67 13.77
N GLY A 124 4.09 1.65 13.40
CA GLY A 124 3.62 0.28 13.22
C GLY A 124 2.99 -0.03 11.86
N PHE A 125 3.17 0.83 10.86
CA PHE A 125 2.75 0.52 9.50
C PHE A 125 3.70 -0.47 8.83
N VAL A 126 3.15 -1.33 7.98
CA VAL A 126 3.88 -2.12 7.00
C VAL A 126 3.98 -1.28 5.73
N VAL A 127 5.15 -0.70 5.49
CA VAL A 127 5.35 0.28 4.41
C VAL A 127 5.91 -0.38 3.16
N MET A 128 5.24 -0.16 2.03
CA MET A 128 5.70 -0.56 0.70
C MET A 128 6.01 0.71 -0.12
N PRO A 129 7.28 1.15 -0.19
CA PRO A 129 7.62 2.40 -0.84
C PRO A 129 7.72 2.25 -2.36
N TYR A 130 7.13 3.18 -3.10
CA TYR A 130 7.38 3.39 -4.51
C TYR A 130 8.56 4.35 -4.68
N MET A 131 9.69 3.83 -5.16
CA MET A 131 10.93 4.60 -5.23
C MET A 131 11.88 4.05 -6.30
N TYR A 132 12.82 4.87 -6.74
CA TYR A 132 13.92 4.40 -7.57
C TYR A 132 14.85 3.47 -6.79
N PRO A 133 15.28 2.35 -7.39
CA PRO A 133 16.30 1.51 -6.79
C PRO A 133 17.64 2.25 -6.81
N ALA A 134 18.20 2.50 -5.64
CA ALA A 134 19.53 3.03 -5.46
C ALA A 134 20.21 2.29 -4.30
N VAL A 135 21.49 1.97 -4.42
CA VAL A 135 22.22 1.16 -3.42
C VAL A 135 22.13 1.76 -2.02
N SER A 136 22.28 3.07 -1.89
CA SER A 136 22.17 3.79 -0.61
C SER A 136 20.79 3.64 0.04
N TYR A 137 19.73 3.64 -0.74
CA TYR A 137 18.36 3.51 -0.25
C TYR A 137 17.98 2.05 0.03
N THR A 138 18.56 1.11 -0.68
CA THR A 138 18.35 -0.32 -0.45
C THR A 138 18.87 -0.73 0.93
N HIS A 139 20.01 -0.19 1.37
CA HIS A 139 20.54 -0.42 2.71
C HIS A 139 19.63 0.12 3.82
N LEU A 140 19.10 1.33 3.67
CA LEU A 140 18.14 1.91 4.62
C LEU A 140 16.88 1.04 4.73
N ARG A 141 16.36 0.61 3.60
CA ARG A 141 15.19 -0.28 3.55
C ARG A 141 15.43 -1.63 4.23
N ALA A 142 16.60 -2.22 4.04
CA ALA A 142 16.95 -3.47 4.69
C ALA A 142 17.07 -3.34 6.21
N HIS A 143 17.51 -2.19 6.71
CA HIS A 143 17.55 -1.89 8.14
C HIS A 143 16.15 -1.68 8.73
N GLU A 144 15.26 -1.00 8.04
CA GLU A 144 13.88 -0.79 8.47
C GLU A 144 13.09 -2.11 8.59
N THR A 145 13.28 -3.03 7.65
CA THR A 145 12.62 -4.34 7.69
C THR A 145 13.19 -5.28 8.76
N ARG A 146 14.44 -5.07 9.21
CA ARG A 146 15.08 -5.88 10.28
C ARG A 146 14.69 -5.45 11.70
N ARG A 147 14.20 -4.24 11.89
CA ARG A 147 13.78 -3.75 13.23
C ARG A 147 12.45 -4.36 13.70
N HIS A 148 11.73 -5.05 12.85
CA HIS A 148 10.47 -5.72 13.15
C HIS A 148 10.58 -7.25 13.19
N LEU A 149 11.80 -7.78 13.21
CA LEU A 149 12.12 -9.16 13.55
C LEU A 149 12.64 -9.21 14.98
#